data_b6efd7ec266b0e69fd5f231e43f765a0
#
_entry.id   b6efd7ec266b0e69fd5f231e43f765a0
#
_cell.length_a   1.000
_cell.length_b   1.000
_cell.length_c   1.000
_cell.angle_alpha   90.00
_cell.angle_beta   90.00
_cell.angle_gamma   90.00
#
_symmetry.space_group_name_H-M   'P 1'
#
loop_
_entity.id
_entity.type
_entity.pdbx_description
1 polymer ?
#
loop_
_entity_poly.entity_id
_entity_poly.type
_entity_poly.pdbx_seq_one_letter_code
_entity_poly.pdbx_strand_id
1 'polypeptide(L)'
;MRIRTIGLFIGAALVVGCAGTPGPGDAGYPYNVDGDYSGSFTVDGLTFTGTMQISTQPGGAVTGTLSLNRPVQINGTIDGTLTGDQLTVGIKYGSNPATGCSGGTVEGALTISEHGASISGPVTVVDCGEMLDATINFSR
;
A
#
# COMPACT_ATOMS: atom_id res chain seq x y z
N MET A 1 70.90 18.88 25.41
CA MET A 1 69.49 19.21 25.52
C MET A 1 68.75 18.50 24.36
N ARG A 2 68.06 17.42 24.62
CA ARG A 2 67.34 16.67 23.57
C ARG A 2 65.85 16.90 23.73
N ILE A 3 65.27 17.58 22.75
CA ILE A 3 63.82 17.79 22.69
C ILE A 3 63.18 16.56 22.08
N ARG A 4 62.40 15.84 22.87
CA ARG A 4 61.57 14.73 22.36
C ARG A 4 60.23 15.33 21.91
N THR A 5 60.02 15.34 20.62
CA THR A 5 58.73 15.68 20.02
C THR A 5 57.79 14.51 20.22
N ILE A 6 56.76 14.66 21.04
CA ILE A 6 55.69 13.70 21.20
C ILE A 6 54.69 13.99 20.08
N GLY A 7 54.68 13.10 19.09
CA GLY A 7 53.64 13.13 18.05
C GLY A 7 52.28 12.69 18.62
N LEU A 8 51.34 13.61 18.68
CA LEU A 8 49.99 13.32 19.04
C LEU A 8 49.27 12.74 17.80
N PHE A 9 49.07 11.44 17.78
CA PHE A 9 48.21 10.80 16.79
C PHE A 9 46.73 11.01 17.19
N ILE A 10 46.06 11.97 16.53
CA ILE A 10 44.63 12.09 16.62
C ILE A 10 44.04 11.01 15.70
N GLY A 11 43.61 9.89 16.27
CA GLY A 11 42.88 8.85 15.59
C GLY A 11 41.46 9.40 15.30
N ALA A 12 41.17 9.74 14.04
CA ALA A 12 39.83 10.01 13.60
C ALA A 12 39.05 8.68 13.62
N ALA A 13 38.20 8.50 14.63
CA ALA A 13 37.24 7.41 14.65
C ALA A 13 36.16 7.72 13.61
N LEU A 14 36.24 7.06 12.45
CA LEU A 14 35.15 7.04 11.47
C LEU A 14 34.01 6.23 12.07
N VAL A 15 33.01 6.94 12.58
CA VAL A 15 31.73 6.33 12.94
C VAL A 15 31.00 6.03 11.63
N VAL A 16 31.17 4.82 11.11
CA VAL A 16 30.33 4.31 10.02
C VAL A 16 28.96 4.02 10.64
N GLY A 17 28.03 4.99 10.53
CA GLY A 17 26.64 4.74 10.88
C GLY A 17 26.10 3.65 9.97
N CYS A 18 25.75 2.49 10.53
CA CYS A 18 24.96 1.50 9.83
C CYS A 18 23.58 2.12 9.53
N ALA A 19 23.39 2.60 8.30
CA ALA A 19 22.06 2.83 7.78
C ALA A 19 21.38 1.46 7.73
N GLY A 20 20.35 1.23 8.56
CA GLY A 20 19.56 0.00 8.54
C GLY A 20 18.88 -0.17 7.18
N THR A 21 18.56 -1.42 6.83
CA THR A 21 17.75 -1.71 5.64
C THR A 21 16.40 -1.01 5.74
N PRO A 22 15.94 -0.29 4.70
CA PRO A 22 14.63 0.35 4.72
C PRO A 22 13.52 -0.67 4.98
N GLY A 23 12.61 -0.34 5.88
CA GLY A 23 11.38 -1.08 6.12
C GLY A 23 10.17 -0.44 5.46
N PRO A 24 8.99 -1.08 5.56
CA PRO A 24 7.76 -0.53 5.00
C PRO A 24 7.48 0.89 5.49
N GLY A 25 7.25 1.81 4.56
CA GLY A 25 7.04 3.23 4.82
C GLY A 25 8.31 4.07 4.88
N ASP A 26 9.49 3.46 4.93
CA ASP A 26 10.75 4.18 4.88
C ASP A 26 11.10 4.58 3.44
N ALA A 27 11.82 5.69 3.28
CA ALA A 27 12.34 6.08 1.98
C ALA A 27 13.25 4.97 1.41
N GLY A 28 13.03 4.61 0.15
CA GLY A 28 13.80 3.56 -0.53
C GLY A 28 13.28 2.14 -0.31
N TYR A 29 12.22 1.93 0.46
CA TYR A 29 11.58 0.62 0.54
C TYR A 29 10.92 0.26 -0.81
N PRO A 30 11.26 -0.92 -1.41
CA PRO A 30 10.89 -1.20 -2.79
C PRO A 30 9.40 -1.47 -3.03
N TYR A 31 8.63 -1.69 -1.99
CA TYR A 31 7.21 -2.04 -2.08
C TYR A 31 6.27 -0.99 -1.48
N ASN A 32 6.77 0.20 -1.18
CA ASN A 32 5.92 1.30 -0.77
C ASN A 32 4.86 1.61 -1.83
N VAL A 33 3.65 1.89 -1.38
CA VAL A 33 2.54 2.29 -2.23
C VAL A 33 2.16 3.72 -1.89
N ASP A 34 2.45 4.62 -2.81
CA ASP A 34 2.21 6.04 -2.62
C ASP A 34 1.76 6.67 -3.94
N GLY A 35 0.70 7.46 -3.87
CA GLY A 35 0.18 8.23 -4.98
C GLY A 35 -1.10 7.68 -5.59
N ASP A 36 -1.26 7.97 -6.87
CA ASP A 36 -2.47 7.67 -7.64
C ASP A 36 -2.30 6.40 -8.45
N TYR A 37 -3.25 5.50 -8.32
CA TYR A 37 -3.36 4.27 -9.10
C TYR A 37 -4.66 4.28 -9.87
N SER A 38 -4.66 3.69 -11.04
CA SER A 38 -5.87 3.44 -11.83
C SER A 38 -5.97 1.98 -12.21
N GLY A 39 -7.17 1.47 -12.34
CA GLY A 39 -7.35 0.07 -12.67
C GLY A 39 -8.76 -0.44 -12.50
N SER A 40 -8.85 -1.71 -12.20
CA SER A 40 -10.10 -2.45 -12.19
C SER A 40 -10.31 -3.28 -10.93
N PHE A 41 -11.57 -3.45 -10.64
CA PHE A 41 -12.11 -4.31 -9.60
C PHE A 41 -13.14 -5.23 -10.26
N THR A 42 -12.89 -6.51 -10.27
CA THR A 42 -13.78 -7.49 -10.92
C THR A 42 -14.42 -8.40 -9.89
N VAL A 43 -15.73 -8.41 -9.84
CA VAL A 43 -16.53 -9.25 -8.95
C VAL A 43 -17.65 -9.89 -9.75
N ASP A 44 -17.78 -11.21 -9.64
CA ASP A 44 -18.88 -11.98 -10.24
C ASP A 44 -19.07 -11.69 -11.74
N GLY A 45 -17.96 -11.56 -12.47
CA GLY A 45 -17.95 -11.26 -13.90
C GLY A 45 -18.21 -9.79 -14.27
N LEU A 46 -18.50 -8.94 -13.30
CA LEU A 46 -18.68 -7.50 -13.51
C LEU A 46 -17.40 -6.76 -13.18
N THR A 47 -16.93 -5.93 -14.11
CA THR A 47 -15.73 -5.13 -13.93
C THR A 47 -16.06 -3.67 -13.66
N PHE A 48 -15.60 -3.19 -12.52
CA PHE A 48 -15.61 -1.77 -12.15
C PHE A 48 -14.24 -1.18 -12.46
N THR A 49 -14.20 0.06 -12.90
CA THR A 49 -12.96 0.79 -13.13
C THR A 49 -12.94 2.09 -12.34
N GLY A 50 -11.77 2.51 -11.94
CA GLY A 50 -11.62 3.73 -11.16
C GLY A 50 -10.19 4.02 -10.76
N THR A 51 -10.07 4.80 -9.70
CA THR A 51 -8.79 5.27 -9.16
C THR A 51 -8.68 4.99 -7.67
N MET A 52 -7.45 4.94 -7.20
CA MET A 52 -7.11 4.74 -5.81
C MET A 52 -5.99 5.71 -5.45
N GLN A 53 -6.17 6.44 -4.35
CA GLN A 53 -5.11 7.27 -3.76
C GLN A 53 -4.70 6.64 -2.45
N ILE A 54 -3.43 6.31 -2.32
CA ILE A 54 -2.89 5.64 -1.14
C ILE A 54 -1.54 6.20 -0.73
N SER A 55 -1.21 5.97 0.53
CA SER A 55 0.10 6.28 1.08
C SER A 55 0.52 5.24 2.11
N THR A 56 1.82 4.98 2.16
CA THR A 56 2.43 4.11 3.16
C THR A 56 3.07 4.96 4.24
N GLN A 57 2.68 4.73 5.49
CA GLN A 57 3.26 5.40 6.67
C GLN A 57 4.46 4.61 7.20
N PRO A 58 5.39 5.26 7.93
CA PRO A 58 6.45 4.55 8.64
C PRO A 58 5.88 3.43 9.52
N GLY A 59 6.48 2.23 9.41
CA GLY A 59 5.97 1.04 10.07
C GLY A 59 5.01 0.19 9.22
N GLY A 60 4.64 0.66 8.02
CA GLY A 60 3.89 -0.11 7.04
C GLY A 60 2.37 0.06 7.08
N ALA A 61 1.84 0.96 7.89
CA ALA A 61 0.41 1.31 7.82
C ALA A 61 0.10 1.97 6.48
N VAL A 62 -0.93 1.51 5.80
CA VAL A 62 -1.39 2.04 4.51
C VAL A 62 -2.79 2.61 4.68
N THR A 63 -2.98 3.83 4.21
CA THR A 63 -4.29 4.51 4.21
C THR A 63 -4.58 5.08 2.85
N GLY A 64 -5.85 5.24 2.54
CA GLY A 64 -6.22 5.83 1.27
C GLY A 64 -7.71 5.84 0.98
N THR A 65 -8.03 6.16 -0.26
CA THR A 65 -9.38 6.21 -0.79
C THR A 65 -9.48 5.46 -2.11
N LEU A 66 -10.63 4.85 -2.34
CA LEU A 66 -10.99 4.19 -3.59
C LEU A 66 -12.18 4.93 -4.20
N SER A 67 -12.11 5.20 -5.49
CA SER A 67 -13.20 5.78 -6.25
C SER A 67 -13.41 4.99 -7.53
N LEU A 68 -14.41 4.12 -7.53
CA LEU A 68 -14.87 3.44 -8.73
C LEU A 68 -15.92 4.33 -9.39
N ASN A 69 -15.82 4.54 -10.69
CA ASN A 69 -16.68 5.48 -11.41
C ASN A 69 -17.44 4.85 -12.59
N ARG A 70 -17.15 3.61 -12.92
CA ARG A 70 -17.84 2.85 -13.96
C ARG A 70 -18.04 1.40 -13.55
N PRO A 71 -19.18 0.78 -13.83
CA PRO A 71 -20.38 1.36 -14.46
C PRO A 71 -21.16 2.30 -13.54
N VAL A 72 -20.87 2.30 -12.24
CA VAL A 72 -21.51 3.14 -11.23
C VAL A 72 -20.46 3.75 -10.30
N GLN A 73 -20.83 4.80 -9.58
CA GLN A 73 -19.95 5.44 -8.61
C GLN A 73 -20.00 4.70 -7.27
N ILE A 74 -18.85 4.21 -6.82
CA ILE A 74 -18.65 3.61 -5.50
C ILE A 74 -17.41 4.24 -4.87
N ASN A 75 -17.56 4.79 -3.67
CA ASN A 75 -16.46 5.41 -2.93
C ASN A 75 -16.17 4.60 -1.68
N GLY A 76 -14.89 4.42 -1.39
CA GLY A 76 -14.44 3.69 -0.23
C GLY A 76 -13.20 4.29 0.43
N THR A 77 -12.98 3.88 1.67
CA THR A 77 -11.77 4.19 2.43
C THR A 77 -10.92 2.93 2.56
N ILE A 78 -9.61 3.10 2.49
CA ILE A 78 -8.64 2.01 2.51
C ILE A 78 -7.84 2.08 3.79
N ASP A 79 -7.72 0.95 4.48
CA ASP A 79 -6.81 0.73 5.58
C ASP A 79 -6.06 -0.58 5.34
N GLY A 80 -4.79 -0.62 5.65
CA GLY A 80 -4.02 -1.83 5.44
C GLY A 80 -2.67 -1.82 6.14
N THR A 81 -1.97 -2.93 5.98
CA THR A 81 -0.62 -3.12 6.50
C THR A 81 0.25 -3.74 5.42
N LEU A 82 1.37 -3.09 5.13
CA LEU A 82 2.37 -3.56 4.19
C LEU A 82 3.44 -4.36 4.93
N THR A 83 3.65 -5.61 4.50
CA THR A 83 4.70 -6.49 5.02
C THR A 83 5.35 -7.20 3.84
N GLY A 84 6.66 -7.00 3.65
CA GLY A 84 7.31 -7.48 2.44
C GLY A 84 6.69 -6.85 1.20
N ASP A 85 6.30 -7.67 0.25
CA ASP A 85 5.57 -7.28 -0.97
C ASP A 85 4.05 -7.48 -0.87
N GLN A 86 3.54 -7.74 0.34
CA GLN A 86 2.13 -8.04 0.60
C GLN A 86 1.44 -6.90 1.33
N LEU A 87 0.32 -6.48 0.80
CA LEU A 87 -0.59 -5.51 1.41
C LEU A 87 -1.84 -6.24 1.89
N THR A 88 -1.98 -6.41 3.19
CA THR A 88 -3.24 -6.82 3.79
C THR A 88 -4.14 -5.61 3.84
N VAL A 89 -5.24 -5.65 3.11
CA VAL A 89 -6.11 -4.49 2.89
C VAL A 89 -7.50 -4.73 3.46
N GLY A 90 -8.06 -3.68 4.03
CA GLY A 90 -9.48 -3.56 4.34
C GLY A 90 -10.03 -2.31 3.69
N ILE A 91 -11.10 -2.44 2.94
CA ILE A 91 -11.80 -1.32 2.30
C ILE A 91 -13.23 -1.31 2.80
N LYS A 92 -13.68 -0.13 3.21
CA LYS A 92 -15.09 0.11 3.54
C LYS A 92 -15.67 1.05 2.51
N TYR A 93 -16.74 0.66 1.89
CA TYR A 93 -17.42 1.50 0.91
C TYR A 93 -18.86 1.82 1.34
N GLY A 94 -19.36 2.94 0.84
CA GLY A 94 -20.72 3.39 1.03
C GLY A 94 -21.72 2.71 0.10
N SER A 95 -22.77 3.42 -0.28
CA SER A 95 -23.80 2.85 -1.16
C SER A 95 -23.25 2.31 -2.47
N ASN A 96 -23.75 1.16 -2.85
CA ASN A 96 -23.47 0.50 -4.11
C ASN A 96 -24.71 0.55 -5.01
N PRO A 97 -24.78 1.47 -5.98
CA PRO A 97 -25.93 1.58 -6.87
C PRO A 97 -26.17 0.35 -7.75
N ALA A 98 -25.14 -0.49 -7.96
CA ALA A 98 -25.29 -1.71 -8.75
C ALA A 98 -26.11 -2.79 -8.04
N THR A 99 -26.07 -2.82 -6.70
CA THR A 99 -26.78 -3.81 -5.87
C THR A 99 -27.89 -3.20 -5.01
N GLY A 100 -27.88 -1.86 -4.84
CA GLY A 100 -28.75 -1.18 -3.92
C GLY A 100 -28.35 -1.29 -2.45
N CYS A 101 -27.20 -1.87 -2.15
CA CYS A 101 -26.68 -2.01 -0.79
C CYS A 101 -26.17 -0.69 -0.24
N SER A 102 -26.38 -0.45 1.06
CA SER A 102 -26.01 0.81 1.73
C SER A 102 -24.55 0.88 2.15
N GLY A 103 -23.77 -0.15 1.87
CA GLY A 103 -22.35 -0.24 2.17
C GLY A 103 -21.87 -1.68 2.24
N GLY A 104 -20.55 -1.84 2.25
CA GLY A 104 -19.92 -3.14 2.35
C GLY A 104 -18.45 -3.05 2.69
N THR A 105 -17.80 -4.19 2.70
CA THR A 105 -16.37 -4.32 3.01
C THR A 105 -15.67 -5.17 1.97
N VAL A 106 -14.38 -4.88 1.78
CA VAL A 106 -13.48 -5.67 0.94
C VAL A 106 -12.26 -6.00 1.77
N GLU A 107 -11.87 -7.26 1.82
CA GLU A 107 -10.70 -7.72 2.56
C GLU A 107 -9.87 -8.69 1.72
N GLY A 108 -8.57 -8.62 1.87
CA GLY A 108 -7.66 -9.55 1.22
C GLY A 108 -6.20 -9.18 1.37
N ALA A 109 -5.35 -10.05 0.83
CA ALA A 109 -3.92 -9.83 0.73
C ALA A 109 -3.54 -9.61 -0.73
N LEU A 110 -3.05 -8.41 -1.02
CA LEU A 110 -2.64 -7.99 -2.36
C LEU A 110 -1.12 -8.06 -2.49
N THR A 111 -0.64 -8.36 -3.69
CA THR A 111 0.77 -8.35 -4.01
C THR A 111 1.14 -7.02 -4.65
N ILE A 112 2.23 -6.44 -4.15
CA ILE A 112 2.80 -5.21 -4.68
C ILE A 112 3.98 -5.58 -5.59
N SER A 113 3.99 -5.07 -6.81
CA SER A 113 5.14 -5.21 -7.68
C SER A 113 6.27 -4.27 -7.28
N GLU A 114 7.48 -4.55 -7.77
CA GLU A 114 8.67 -3.75 -7.47
C GLU A 114 8.45 -2.27 -7.82
N HIS A 115 8.93 -1.39 -6.95
CA HIS A 115 8.72 0.06 -7.00
C HIS A 115 7.25 0.50 -6.84
N GLY A 116 6.39 -0.38 -6.32
CA GLY A 116 4.99 -0.07 -6.14
C GLY A 116 4.22 0.20 -7.44
N ALA A 117 4.69 -0.36 -8.57
CA ALA A 117 4.11 -0.07 -9.88
C ALA A 117 2.71 -0.65 -10.05
N SER A 118 2.41 -1.77 -9.41
CA SER A 118 1.08 -2.39 -9.44
C SER A 118 0.69 -2.99 -8.09
N ILE A 119 -0.61 -3.06 -7.87
CA ILE A 119 -1.26 -3.65 -6.69
C ILE A 119 -2.30 -4.60 -7.24
N SER A 120 -2.17 -5.88 -6.96
CA SER A 120 -3.09 -6.88 -7.50
C SER A 120 -3.29 -8.07 -6.58
N GLY A 121 -4.42 -8.72 -6.71
CA GLY A 121 -4.71 -9.97 -6.01
C GLY A 121 -6.17 -10.22 -5.73
N PRO A 122 -6.46 -11.37 -5.13
CA PRO A 122 -7.81 -11.76 -4.76
C PRO A 122 -8.25 -11.06 -3.48
N VAL A 123 -9.53 -10.73 -3.43
CA VAL A 123 -10.19 -10.17 -2.24
C VAL A 123 -11.56 -10.81 -2.06
N THR A 124 -12.10 -10.69 -0.86
CA THR A 124 -13.48 -11.07 -0.54
C THR A 124 -14.28 -9.82 -0.28
N VAL A 125 -15.40 -9.70 -0.96
CA VAL A 125 -16.37 -8.62 -0.80
C VAL A 125 -17.52 -9.11 0.06
N VAL A 126 -17.95 -8.32 1.02
CA VAL A 126 -19.21 -8.52 1.75
C VAL A 126 -20.13 -7.35 1.42
N ASP A 127 -21.20 -7.65 0.69
CA ASP A 127 -22.19 -6.67 0.20
C ASP A 127 -23.59 -7.15 0.55
N CYS A 128 -24.38 -6.38 1.30
CA CYS A 128 -25.67 -6.82 1.83
C CYS A 128 -25.63 -8.18 2.59
N GLY A 129 -24.50 -8.47 3.26
CA GLY A 129 -24.32 -9.74 3.96
C GLY A 129 -23.97 -10.93 3.06
N GLU A 130 -23.85 -10.74 1.76
CA GLU A 130 -23.39 -11.74 0.80
C GLU A 130 -21.89 -11.66 0.60
N MET A 131 -21.20 -12.82 0.63
CA MET A 131 -19.78 -12.93 0.39
C MET A 131 -19.51 -13.27 -1.06
N LEU A 132 -18.68 -12.44 -1.70
CA LEU A 132 -18.32 -12.58 -3.10
C LEU A 132 -16.81 -12.59 -3.27
N ASP A 133 -16.31 -13.45 -4.15
CA ASP A 133 -14.90 -13.43 -4.57
C ASP A 133 -14.69 -12.35 -5.63
N ALA A 134 -13.61 -11.62 -5.50
CA ALA A 134 -13.26 -10.55 -6.42
C ALA A 134 -11.75 -10.47 -6.64
N THR A 135 -11.35 -9.71 -7.65
CA THR A 135 -9.95 -9.44 -7.97
C THR A 135 -9.72 -7.95 -8.12
N ILE A 136 -8.61 -7.47 -7.58
CA ILE A 136 -8.14 -6.09 -7.74
C ILE A 136 -6.92 -6.09 -8.65
N ASN A 137 -6.86 -5.11 -9.57
CA ASN A 137 -5.71 -4.89 -10.41
C ASN A 137 -5.59 -3.39 -10.71
N PHE A 138 -4.70 -2.72 -10.00
CA PHE A 138 -4.42 -1.30 -10.13
C PHE A 138 -2.94 -1.08 -10.41
N SER A 139 -2.65 -0.07 -11.21
CA SER A 139 -1.29 0.34 -11.55
C SER A 139 -1.19 1.86 -11.67
N ARG A 140 0.02 2.37 -11.56
CA ARG A 140 0.33 3.79 -11.80
C ARG A 140 1.12 4.00 -13.07
#